data_746a7ba0657592bdd1e4c788089c4904
#
_entry.id   746a7ba0657592bdd1e4c788089c4904
#
_cell.length_a   1.000
_cell.length_b   1.000
_cell.length_c   1.000
_cell.angle_alpha   90.00
_cell.angle_beta   90.00
_cell.angle_gamma   90.00
#
_symmetry.space_group_name_H-M   'P 1'
#
loop_
_entity.id
_entity.type
_entity.pdbx_description
1 polymer ?
#
loop_
_entity_poly.entity_id
_entity_poly.type
_entity_poly.pdbx_seq_one_letter_code
_entity_poly.pdbx_strand_id
1 'polypeptide(L)'
;MSNTIINNPPANSAISKARQIAPSLKLIIFSMGALNLALRIESIYKVVNHTAIYSSGLNYIGVTHLENSEVTVVDLHRRFFQSSQFKNTEQEGYLIVVKSTTGEFYGIPVVEAPVLTEVPLSMIRVLPESYRRSDTLEVASHVAVIPQEGSAPLTVFFLDVDLLLPMFQELKSAKS
;
A
#
# COMPACT_ATOMS: atom_id res chain seq x y z
N MET A 1 11.08 -69.71 1.30
CA MET A 1 10.16 -68.69 1.91
C MET A 1 10.88 -67.40 1.95
N SER A 2 10.64 -66.54 0.98
CA SER A 2 11.23 -65.24 0.90
C SER A 2 10.19 -64.19 1.40
N ASN A 3 10.44 -63.60 2.54
CA ASN A 3 9.68 -62.45 3.00
C ASN A 3 10.18 -61.20 2.24
N THR A 4 9.44 -60.82 1.25
CA THR A 4 9.68 -59.53 0.60
C THR A 4 9.12 -58.44 1.48
N ILE A 5 9.98 -57.76 2.24
CA ILE A 5 9.61 -56.52 2.94
C ILE A 5 9.54 -55.46 1.87
N ILE A 6 8.32 -55.06 1.49
CA ILE A 6 8.10 -53.90 0.64
C ILE A 6 8.28 -52.67 1.57
N ASN A 7 9.46 -52.11 1.56
CA ASN A 7 9.69 -50.78 2.15
C ASN A 7 9.04 -49.73 1.25
N ASN A 8 7.78 -49.48 1.48
CA ASN A 8 7.17 -48.28 0.94
C ASN A 8 7.75 -47.05 1.70
N PRO A 9 8.42 -46.15 1.03
CA PRO A 9 8.81 -44.92 1.67
C PRO A 9 7.54 -44.16 2.15
N PRO A 10 7.55 -43.57 3.31
CA PRO A 10 6.35 -42.91 3.84
C PRO A 10 5.92 -41.79 2.90
N ALA A 11 4.66 -41.87 2.45
CA ALA A 11 4.04 -40.85 1.60
C ALA A 11 4.01 -39.43 2.20
N ASN A 12 4.52 -39.29 3.43
CA ASN A 12 4.50 -38.02 4.18
C ASN A 12 5.62 -37.02 3.78
N SER A 13 6.69 -37.44 3.09
CA SER A 13 7.78 -36.53 2.76
C SER A 13 7.46 -35.55 1.64
N ALA A 14 6.61 -35.93 0.69
CA ALA A 14 6.18 -35.07 -0.41
C ALA A 14 5.11 -34.05 0.04
N ILE A 15 4.25 -34.45 0.99
CA ILE A 15 3.19 -33.58 1.55
C ILE A 15 3.77 -32.53 2.48
N SER A 16 4.84 -32.83 3.22
CA SER A 16 5.50 -31.85 4.09
C SER A 16 6.26 -30.76 3.32
N LYS A 17 6.80 -31.07 2.13
CA LYS A 17 7.45 -30.09 1.26
C LYS A 17 6.45 -29.15 0.58
N ALA A 18 5.23 -29.61 0.26
CA ALA A 18 4.19 -28.79 -0.33
C ALA A 18 3.53 -27.82 0.66
N ARG A 19 3.68 -28.05 1.98
CA ARG A 19 3.13 -27.19 3.04
C ARG A 19 4.10 -26.11 3.55
N GLN A 20 5.35 -26.11 3.15
CA GLN A 20 6.33 -25.07 3.45
C GLN A 20 6.23 -23.93 2.44
N ILE A 21 5.04 -23.33 2.33
CA ILE A 21 4.89 -22.05 1.64
C ILE A 21 5.53 -21.02 2.58
N ALA A 22 6.56 -20.33 2.07
CA ALA A 22 7.17 -19.23 2.81
C ALA A 22 6.09 -18.20 3.17
N PRO A 23 6.06 -17.70 4.41
CA PRO A 23 5.09 -16.68 4.80
C PRO A 23 5.27 -15.44 3.95
N SER A 24 4.16 -14.88 3.50
CA SER A 24 4.13 -13.70 2.62
C SER A 24 3.03 -12.73 3.05
N LEU A 25 3.14 -11.49 2.60
CA LEU A 25 2.10 -10.48 2.71
C LEU A 25 1.51 -10.16 1.34
N LYS A 26 0.20 -9.97 1.29
CA LYS A 26 -0.49 -9.42 0.13
C LYS A 26 -0.52 -7.90 0.24
N LEU A 27 -0.02 -7.26 -0.79
CA LEU A 27 0.13 -5.81 -0.87
C LEU A 27 -0.55 -5.29 -2.12
N ILE A 28 -1.05 -4.09 -2.03
CA ILE A 28 -1.39 -3.28 -3.20
C ILE A 28 -0.23 -2.31 -3.41
N ILE A 29 0.42 -2.40 -4.56
CA ILE A 29 1.55 -1.54 -4.95
C ILE A 29 1.06 -0.51 -5.96
N PHE A 30 1.47 0.74 -5.78
CA PHE A 30 1.15 1.85 -6.68
C PHE A 30 2.30 2.84 -6.76
N SER A 31 2.38 3.51 -7.90
CA SER A 31 3.40 4.54 -8.16
C SER A 31 2.94 5.90 -7.63
N MET A 32 3.89 6.63 -7.04
CA MET A 32 3.67 7.99 -6.55
C MET A 32 4.91 8.82 -6.91
N GLY A 33 4.87 9.50 -8.03
CA GLY A 33 6.07 10.15 -8.57
C GLY A 33 7.18 9.13 -8.85
N ALA A 34 8.35 9.35 -8.29
CA ALA A 34 9.48 8.43 -8.39
C ALA A 34 9.44 7.29 -7.36
N LEU A 35 8.46 7.27 -6.46
CA LEU A 35 8.34 6.28 -5.41
C LEU A 35 7.36 5.16 -5.79
N ASN A 36 7.67 3.95 -5.36
CA ASN A 36 6.73 2.84 -5.35
C ASN A 36 6.30 2.61 -3.90
N LEU A 37 5.02 2.72 -3.66
CA LEU A 37 4.42 2.62 -2.36
C LEU A 37 3.54 1.39 -2.28
N ALA A 38 3.40 0.84 -1.10
CA ALA A 38 2.54 -0.30 -0.87
C ALA A 38 1.66 -0.11 0.35
N LEU A 39 0.48 -0.67 0.30
CA LEU A 39 -0.44 -0.81 1.42
C LEU A 39 -0.75 -2.29 1.63
N ARG A 40 -0.83 -2.72 2.87
CA ARG A 40 -1.31 -4.06 3.21
C ARG A 40 -2.77 -4.18 2.80
N ILE A 41 -3.13 -5.31 2.20
CA ILE A 41 -4.50 -5.54 1.72
C ILE A 41 -5.54 -5.41 2.85
N GLU A 42 -5.17 -5.75 4.07
CA GLU A 42 -6.04 -5.65 5.25
C GLU A 42 -6.42 -4.20 5.59
N SER A 43 -5.59 -3.23 5.18
CA SER A 43 -5.86 -1.80 5.38
C SER A 43 -6.76 -1.20 4.31
N ILE A 44 -7.02 -1.92 3.22
CA ILE A 44 -7.76 -1.41 2.07
C ILE A 44 -9.21 -1.83 2.18
N TYR A 45 -10.10 -0.85 2.14
CA TYR A 45 -11.53 -1.10 2.07
C TYR A 45 -11.97 -1.41 0.64
N LYS A 46 -11.59 -0.56 -0.31
CA LYS A 46 -11.83 -0.78 -1.75
C LYS A 46 -10.95 0.12 -2.61
N VAL A 47 -10.83 -0.23 -3.87
CA VAL A 47 -10.27 0.60 -4.93
C VAL A 47 -11.39 0.91 -5.91
N VAL A 48 -11.61 2.18 -6.18
CA VAL A 48 -12.64 2.63 -7.12
C VAL A 48 -12.02 3.46 -8.24
N ASN A 49 -12.70 3.50 -9.38
CA ASN A 49 -12.33 4.40 -10.46
C ASN A 49 -12.45 5.86 -9.99
N HIS A 50 -11.81 6.76 -10.72
CA HIS A 50 -11.79 8.17 -10.40
C HIS A 50 -13.18 8.70 -10.03
N THR A 51 -13.21 9.40 -8.92
CA THR A 51 -14.37 10.14 -8.44
C THR A 51 -14.00 11.61 -8.31
N ALA A 52 -14.96 12.50 -8.48
CA ALA A 52 -14.72 13.93 -8.31
C ALA A 52 -14.21 14.21 -6.90
N ILE A 53 -13.09 14.91 -6.80
CA ILE A 53 -12.45 15.31 -5.55
C ILE A 53 -12.62 16.81 -5.41
N TYR A 54 -13.25 17.22 -4.33
CA TYR A 54 -13.45 18.62 -4.00
C TYR A 54 -12.38 19.09 -3.05
N SER A 55 -11.50 19.96 -3.51
CA SER A 55 -10.45 20.57 -2.68
C SER A 55 -10.41 22.08 -2.88
N SER A 56 -9.87 22.77 -1.88
CA SER A 56 -9.63 24.22 -1.98
C SER A 56 -8.52 24.60 -2.97
N GLY A 57 -7.79 23.60 -3.48
CA GLY A 57 -6.60 23.82 -4.31
C GLY A 57 -5.36 24.31 -3.55
N LEU A 58 -5.50 24.66 -2.28
CA LEU A 58 -4.44 25.27 -1.47
C LEU A 58 -3.66 24.25 -0.64
N ASN A 59 -4.24 23.10 -0.37
CA ASN A 59 -3.60 22.05 0.42
C ASN A 59 -3.82 20.65 -0.21
N TYR A 60 -3.23 19.64 0.41
CA TYR A 60 -3.27 18.24 -0.07
C TYR A 60 -4.49 17.46 0.42
N ILE A 61 -5.47 18.12 1.04
CA ILE A 61 -6.69 17.47 1.51
C ILE A 61 -7.89 17.90 0.68
N GLY A 62 -8.69 16.95 0.34
CA GLY A 62 -9.97 17.10 -0.34
C GLY A 62 -11.03 16.21 0.28
N VAL A 63 -12.19 16.24 -0.31
CA VAL A 63 -13.34 15.43 0.07
C VAL A 63 -13.97 14.84 -1.19
N THR A 64 -14.38 13.60 -1.10
CA THR A 64 -15.18 12.95 -2.14
C THR A 64 -16.39 12.27 -1.52
N HIS A 65 -17.39 12.03 -2.34
CA HIS A 65 -18.58 11.26 -1.94
C HIS A 65 -18.50 9.87 -2.57
N LEU A 66 -18.52 8.86 -1.72
CA LEU A 66 -18.62 7.46 -2.13
C LEU A 66 -19.89 6.86 -1.55
N GLU A 67 -20.75 6.41 -2.46
CA GLU A 67 -22.06 5.91 -2.08
C GLU A 67 -22.83 7.00 -1.29
N ASN A 68 -23.13 6.74 -0.02
CA ASN A 68 -23.82 7.69 0.86
C ASN A 68 -22.88 8.30 1.93
N SER A 69 -21.57 8.21 1.72
CA SER A 69 -20.59 8.65 2.72
C SER A 69 -19.62 9.66 2.13
N GLU A 70 -19.26 10.63 2.95
CA GLU A 70 -18.19 11.55 2.66
C GLU A 70 -16.86 10.94 3.09
N VAL A 71 -15.87 10.97 2.22
CA VAL A 71 -14.53 10.42 2.47
C VAL A 71 -13.50 11.51 2.32
N THR A 72 -12.69 11.69 3.35
CA THR A 72 -11.52 12.59 3.30
C THR A 72 -10.47 12.01 2.38
N VAL A 73 -10.01 12.80 1.42
CA VAL A 73 -9.01 12.41 0.43
C VAL A 73 -7.73 13.14 0.68
N VAL A 74 -6.62 12.41 0.64
CA VAL A 74 -5.28 12.97 0.78
C VAL A 74 -4.48 12.77 -0.49
N ASP A 75 -4.14 13.86 -1.13
CA ASP A 75 -3.22 13.89 -2.26
C ASP A 75 -1.78 13.74 -1.74
N LEU A 76 -1.33 12.50 -1.62
CA LEU A 76 0.01 12.19 -1.14
C LEU A 76 1.10 12.72 -2.07
N HIS A 77 0.87 12.75 -3.38
CA HIS A 77 1.83 13.29 -4.32
C HIS A 77 2.08 14.77 -4.03
N ARG A 78 1.01 15.51 -3.79
CA ARG A 78 1.11 16.92 -3.42
C ARG A 78 1.80 17.11 -2.07
N ARG A 79 1.51 16.24 -1.12
CA ARG A 79 2.15 16.27 0.20
C ARG A 79 3.66 15.99 0.12
N PHE A 80 4.07 15.03 -0.70
CA PHE A 80 5.47 14.62 -0.81
C PHE A 80 6.29 15.50 -1.76
N PHE A 81 5.69 15.91 -2.87
CA PHE A 81 6.39 16.60 -3.97
C PHE A 81 5.89 18.02 -4.21
N GLN A 82 4.97 18.51 -3.41
CA GLN A 82 4.35 19.84 -3.50
C GLN A 82 3.65 20.14 -4.84
N SER A 83 3.34 19.09 -5.56
CA SER A 83 2.59 19.14 -6.83
C SER A 83 1.61 17.99 -6.91
N SER A 84 0.44 18.22 -7.49
CA SER A 84 -0.50 17.13 -7.75
C SER A 84 -0.16 16.40 -9.04
N GLN A 85 -0.37 15.08 -9.08
CA GLN A 85 -0.32 14.29 -10.31
C GLN A 85 -1.52 14.59 -11.23
N PHE A 86 -2.62 15.05 -10.65
CA PHE A 86 -3.82 15.39 -11.39
C PHE A 86 -3.76 16.83 -11.87
N LYS A 87 -3.62 16.99 -13.19
CA LYS A 87 -3.49 18.32 -13.81
C LYS A 87 -4.82 19.04 -13.92
N ASN A 88 -5.92 18.30 -13.90
CA ASN A 88 -7.29 18.81 -13.94
C ASN A 88 -8.24 17.79 -13.28
N THR A 89 -9.47 18.23 -13.01
CA THR A 89 -10.51 17.38 -12.38
C THR A 89 -11.05 16.27 -13.27
N GLU A 90 -10.73 16.28 -14.55
CA GLU A 90 -11.17 15.31 -15.54
C GLU A 90 -10.16 14.20 -15.80
N GLN A 91 -8.97 14.26 -15.18
CA GLN A 91 -7.94 13.25 -15.36
C GLN A 91 -8.39 11.93 -14.75
N GLU A 92 -8.39 10.88 -15.55
CA GLU A 92 -8.70 9.52 -15.10
C GLU A 92 -7.64 9.02 -14.11
N GLY A 93 -8.09 8.18 -13.19
CA GLY A 93 -7.24 7.58 -12.17
C GLY A 93 -8.07 6.68 -11.26
N TYR A 94 -7.52 6.39 -10.10
CA TYR A 94 -8.13 5.51 -9.11
C TYR A 94 -8.09 6.16 -7.74
N LEU A 95 -9.03 5.77 -6.89
CA LEU A 95 -9.04 6.13 -5.49
C LEU A 95 -8.89 4.86 -4.66
N ILE A 96 -7.83 4.78 -3.88
CA ILE A 96 -7.63 3.72 -2.90
C ILE A 96 -8.27 4.18 -1.60
N VAL A 97 -9.33 3.50 -1.17
CA VAL A 97 -9.99 3.79 0.11
C VAL A 97 -9.42 2.88 1.18
N VAL A 98 -8.79 3.49 2.17
CA VAL A 98 -8.19 2.80 3.31
C VAL A 98 -9.02 2.98 4.57
N LYS A 99 -8.91 2.03 5.47
CA LYS A 99 -9.52 2.07 6.79
C LYS A 99 -8.45 2.09 7.84
N SER A 100 -8.47 3.10 8.70
CA SER A 100 -7.57 3.18 9.84
C SER A 100 -7.97 2.19 10.95
N THR A 101 -7.09 1.96 11.92
CA THR A 101 -7.39 1.14 13.10
C THR A 101 -8.51 1.73 13.96
N THR A 102 -8.76 3.04 13.86
CA THR A 102 -9.89 3.72 14.53
C THR A 102 -11.21 3.60 13.76
N GLY A 103 -11.21 2.96 12.59
CA GLY A 103 -12.40 2.74 11.76
C GLY A 103 -12.74 3.88 10.80
N GLU A 104 -11.90 4.90 10.71
CA GLU A 104 -12.10 6.01 9.77
C GLU A 104 -11.67 5.64 8.35
N PHE A 105 -12.35 6.18 7.36
CA PHE A 105 -12.05 5.97 5.95
C PHE A 105 -11.34 7.18 5.35
N TYR A 106 -10.27 6.91 4.60
CA TYR A 106 -9.50 7.92 3.86
C TYR A 106 -9.31 7.44 2.42
N GLY A 107 -9.27 8.39 1.49
CA GLY A 107 -8.99 8.12 0.09
C GLY A 107 -7.60 8.60 -0.30
N ILE A 108 -6.89 7.78 -1.06
CA ILE A 108 -5.60 8.13 -1.66
C ILE A 108 -5.76 8.06 -3.17
N PRO A 109 -5.75 9.21 -3.87
CA PRO A 109 -5.84 9.22 -5.32
C PRO A 109 -4.51 8.80 -5.95
N VAL A 110 -4.59 7.94 -6.97
CA VAL A 110 -3.46 7.46 -7.75
C VAL A 110 -3.80 7.51 -9.24
N VAL A 111 -2.82 7.76 -10.08
CA VAL A 111 -3.04 7.87 -11.54
C VAL A 111 -3.08 6.50 -12.19
N GLU A 112 -2.15 5.63 -11.83
CA GLU A 112 -2.07 4.28 -12.40
C GLU A 112 -2.83 3.27 -11.56
N ALA A 113 -3.33 2.22 -12.21
CA ALA A 113 -4.01 1.14 -11.54
C ALA A 113 -3.10 0.46 -10.51
N PRO A 114 -3.52 0.36 -9.24
CA PRO A 114 -2.77 -0.38 -8.23
C PRO A 114 -2.69 -1.87 -8.57
N VAL A 115 -1.57 -2.51 -8.21
CA VAL A 115 -1.30 -3.91 -8.52
C VAL A 115 -1.24 -4.73 -7.24
N LEU A 116 -2.03 -5.81 -7.19
CA LEU A 116 -1.96 -6.79 -6.10
C LEU A 116 -0.68 -7.63 -6.27
N THR A 117 0.14 -7.65 -5.25
CA THR A 117 1.42 -8.37 -5.24
C THR A 117 1.59 -9.11 -3.93
N GLU A 118 2.07 -10.34 -4.01
CA GLU A 118 2.42 -11.13 -2.85
C GLU A 118 3.94 -11.07 -2.63
N VAL A 119 4.36 -10.63 -1.44
CA VAL A 119 5.77 -10.41 -1.12
C VAL A 119 6.17 -11.28 0.07
N PRO A 120 7.19 -12.14 -0.08
CA PRO A 120 7.69 -12.95 1.03
C PRO A 120 8.18 -12.08 2.19
N LEU A 121 7.88 -12.49 3.42
CA LEU A 121 8.33 -11.77 4.63
C LEU A 121 9.86 -11.62 4.68
N SER A 122 10.60 -12.57 4.11
CA SER A 122 12.07 -12.51 4.04
C SER A 122 12.62 -11.33 3.25
N MET A 123 11.81 -10.73 2.36
CA MET A 123 12.18 -9.54 1.57
C MET A 123 11.81 -8.23 2.27
N ILE A 124 11.06 -8.28 3.36
CA ILE A 124 10.54 -7.10 4.05
C ILE A 124 11.42 -6.77 5.24
N ARG A 125 11.83 -5.51 5.32
CA ARG A 125 12.68 -5.00 6.39
C ARG A 125 12.07 -3.75 7.00
N VAL A 126 12.32 -3.55 8.30
CA VAL A 126 11.98 -2.29 8.95
C VAL A 126 12.79 -1.17 8.31
N LEU A 127 12.13 -0.09 7.96
CA LEU A 127 12.79 1.08 7.41
C LEU A 127 13.64 1.75 8.49
N PRO A 128 14.96 1.96 8.26
CA PRO A 128 15.82 2.61 9.24
C PRO A 128 15.33 4.03 9.58
N GLU A 129 15.47 4.43 10.83
CA GLU A 129 15.00 5.71 11.32
C GLU A 129 15.61 6.90 10.56
N SER A 130 16.86 6.77 10.10
CA SER A 130 17.51 7.79 9.27
C SER A 130 16.75 8.11 7.97
N TYR A 131 16.09 7.12 7.38
CA TYR A 131 15.23 7.32 6.21
C TYR A 131 13.87 7.91 6.56
N ARG A 132 13.35 7.60 7.76
CA ARG A 132 12.06 8.10 8.23
C ARG A 132 12.08 9.57 8.63
N ARG A 133 13.25 10.14 8.83
CA ARG A 133 13.43 11.57 9.13
C ARG A 133 13.27 12.47 7.91
N SER A 134 13.30 11.93 6.71
CA SER A 134 12.96 12.70 5.52
C SER A 134 11.44 12.86 5.44
N ASP A 135 10.97 14.05 5.14
CA ASP A 135 9.55 14.39 5.12
C ASP A 135 8.67 13.44 4.28
N THR A 136 9.27 12.80 3.29
CA THR A 136 8.56 11.90 2.37
C THR A 136 8.33 10.51 2.96
N LEU A 137 9.29 9.98 3.73
CA LEU A 137 9.26 8.59 4.23
C LEU A 137 8.85 8.46 5.70
N GLU A 138 8.49 9.56 6.36
CA GLU A 138 8.03 9.54 7.75
C GLU A 138 6.77 8.68 7.96
N VAL A 139 5.98 8.50 6.92
CA VAL A 139 4.74 7.70 6.93
C VAL A 139 4.96 6.24 6.49
N ALA A 140 6.19 5.85 6.18
CA ALA A 140 6.55 4.50 5.83
C ALA A 140 7.15 3.75 7.02
N SER A 141 6.79 2.50 7.18
CA SER A 141 7.27 1.64 8.28
C SER A 141 8.31 0.63 7.82
N HIS A 142 8.18 0.12 6.62
CA HIS A 142 8.98 -0.98 6.07
C HIS A 142 9.37 -0.71 4.63
N VAL A 143 10.33 -1.47 4.15
CA VAL A 143 10.81 -1.46 2.78
C VAL A 143 11.02 -2.89 2.29
N ALA A 144 10.74 -3.13 1.02
CA ALA A 144 11.08 -4.36 0.33
C ALA A 144 11.77 -4.07 -0.99
N VAL A 145 12.73 -4.91 -1.36
CA VAL A 145 13.37 -4.89 -2.67
C VAL A 145 12.93 -6.15 -3.41
N ILE A 146 12.12 -5.97 -4.43
CA ILE A 146 11.46 -7.05 -5.17
C ILE A 146 12.20 -7.27 -6.49
N PRO A 147 12.77 -8.45 -6.73
CA PRO A 147 13.40 -8.78 -8.00
C PRO A 147 12.41 -8.66 -9.16
N GLN A 148 12.87 -8.12 -10.29
CA GLN A 148 12.09 -8.00 -11.51
C GLN A 148 12.81 -8.75 -12.62
N GLU A 149 12.06 -9.53 -13.42
CA GLU A 149 12.64 -10.17 -14.61
C GLU A 149 13.01 -9.12 -15.66
N GLY A 150 14.29 -9.13 -16.09
CA GLY A 150 14.78 -8.30 -17.17
C GLY A 150 14.91 -6.80 -16.86
N SER A 151 14.73 -6.39 -15.60
CA SER A 151 14.84 -4.99 -15.18
C SER A 151 15.46 -4.86 -13.78
N ALA A 152 15.76 -3.62 -13.37
CA ALA A 152 16.26 -3.34 -12.04
C ALA A 152 15.25 -3.77 -10.96
N PRO A 153 15.70 -4.19 -9.76
CA PRO A 153 14.81 -4.51 -8.66
C PRO A 153 13.91 -3.33 -8.29
N LEU A 154 12.67 -3.63 -7.91
CA LEU A 154 11.70 -2.64 -7.48
C LEU A 154 11.83 -2.40 -5.98
N THR A 155 12.18 -1.19 -5.58
CA THR A 155 12.16 -0.78 -4.17
C THR A 155 10.78 -0.24 -3.82
N VAL A 156 10.15 -0.83 -2.83
CA VAL A 156 8.78 -0.53 -2.42
C VAL A 156 8.76 -0.13 -0.95
N PHE A 157 8.17 1.02 -0.63
CA PHE A 157 8.01 1.52 0.74
C PHE A 157 6.59 1.26 1.22
N PHE A 158 6.47 0.67 2.39
CA PHE A 158 5.19 0.30 2.98
C PHE A 158 4.64 1.49 3.76
N LEU A 159 3.54 2.04 3.29
CA LEU A 159 2.81 3.06 4.03
C LEU A 159 2.12 2.43 5.23
N ASP A 160 2.25 3.10 6.36
CA ASP A 160 1.49 2.79 7.55
C ASP A 160 0.29 3.74 7.63
N VAL A 161 -0.91 3.19 7.54
CA VAL A 161 -2.16 3.97 7.56
C VAL A 161 -2.29 4.76 8.86
N ASP A 162 -1.81 4.21 9.98
CA ASP A 162 -1.87 4.90 11.26
C ASP A 162 -0.83 6.04 11.37
N LEU A 163 0.29 5.95 10.65
CA LEU A 163 1.24 7.08 10.52
C LEU A 163 0.72 8.18 9.59
N LEU A 164 -0.16 7.83 8.65
CA LEU A 164 -0.84 8.81 7.80
C LEU A 164 -1.90 9.60 8.57
N LEU A 165 -2.51 8.99 9.56
CA LEU A 165 -3.63 9.54 10.32
C LEU A 165 -3.34 10.93 10.94
N PRO A 166 -2.19 11.20 11.57
CA PRO A 166 -1.86 12.51 12.07
C PRO A 166 -1.85 13.60 11.00
N MET A 167 -1.44 13.30 9.78
CA MET A 167 -1.48 14.27 8.67
C MET A 167 -2.89 14.73 8.37
N PHE A 168 -3.88 13.84 8.50
CA PHE A 168 -5.29 14.18 8.32
C PHE A 168 -5.84 15.01 9.47
N GLN A 169 -5.33 14.80 10.69
CA GLN A 169 -5.81 15.46 11.89
C GLN A 169 -5.20 16.85 12.13
N GLU A 170 -3.93 17.06 11.78
CA GLU A 170 -3.25 18.35 11.92
C GLU A 170 -3.99 19.48 11.17
N LEU A 171 -4.64 19.13 10.07
CA LEU A 171 -5.38 20.09 9.26
C LEU A 171 -6.80 20.38 9.77
N LYS A 172 -7.38 19.50 10.59
CA LYS A 172 -8.63 19.79 11.29
C LYS A 172 -8.42 20.80 12.41
N SER A 173 -7.27 20.78 13.07
CA SER A 173 -6.93 21.70 14.15
C SER A 173 -6.46 23.08 13.66
N ALA A 174 -5.89 23.18 12.46
CA ALA A 174 -5.51 24.46 11.86
C ALA A 174 -6.69 25.30 11.32
N LYS A 175 -7.91 24.74 11.30
CA LYS A 175 -9.15 25.40 10.87
C LYS A 175 -10.03 25.87 12.03
N SER A 176 -9.58 25.71 13.25
CA SER A 176 -10.26 26.23 14.45
C SER A 176 -9.82 27.64 14.76
#